data_23bbc494db0826219ef52d8e4b3e6e37
#
_entry.id   23bbc494db0826219ef52d8e4b3e6e37
#
_cell.length_a   1.000
_cell.length_b   1.000
_cell.length_c   1.000
_cell.angle_alpha   90.00
_cell.angle_beta   90.00
_cell.angle_gamma   90.00
#
_symmetry.space_group_name_H-M   'P 1'
#
loop_
_entity.id
_entity.type
_entity.pdbx_description
1 polymer ?
#
loop_
_entity_poly.entity_id
_entity_poly.type
_entity_poly.pdbx_seq_one_letter_code
_entity_poly.pdbx_strand_id
1 'polypeptide(L)'
;GTTYKNMVELDEGGDDRYLRKAMFYGYGGPGWGGTFNGYNIKSIMEKYGCSSETRAMQHYLVDYLYDGESGFGGSLSTTAKNMLKEIKAALAKMPDPTTMELTPGLSASANGNQSPTFTWKANAAFVITIHLENGVSLVNETTGKTGTGNVSVKGGEKFHLEATTQNIGSLKGKYAITSNYPLNFHAMLLKLANSQDIGFGYYTD
;
A
#
# COMPACT_ATOMS: atom_id res chain seq x y z
N GLY A 1 -23.63 22.79 -7.10
CA GLY A 1 -23.01 21.90 -6.11
C GLY A 1 -22.92 20.48 -6.62
N THR A 2 -21.85 19.79 -6.33
CA THR A 2 -21.65 18.39 -6.74
C THR A 2 -22.45 17.48 -5.80
N THR A 3 -23.28 16.62 -6.35
CA THR A 3 -24.03 15.64 -5.56
C THR A 3 -23.24 14.33 -5.49
N TYR A 4 -22.90 13.93 -4.28
CA TYR A 4 -22.23 12.67 -4.05
C TYR A 4 -23.24 11.52 -4.02
N LYS A 5 -22.90 10.41 -4.69
CA LYS A 5 -23.65 9.15 -4.57
C LYS A 5 -23.07 8.34 -3.42
N ASN A 6 -22.46 7.22 -3.69
CA ASN A 6 -21.89 6.34 -2.69
C ASN A 6 -20.39 6.22 -2.87
N MET A 7 -19.67 6.03 -1.77
CA MET A 7 -18.28 5.56 -1.83
C MET A 7 -18.29 4.05 -2.03
N VAL A 8 -17.46 3.59 -2.98
CA VAL A 8 -17.32 2.16 -3.30
C VAL A 8 -15.87 1.80 -3.10
N GLU A 9 -15.61 0.83 -2.24
CA GLU A 9 -14.27 0.25 -2.08
C GLU A 9 -13.92 -0.54 -3.34
N LEU A 10 -12.69 -0.35 -3.84
CA LEU A 10 -12.22 -1.02 -5.04
C LEU A 10 -11.88 -2.48 -4.75
N ASP A 11 -12.30 -3.38 -5.65
CA ASP A 11 -12.09 -4.82 -5.53
C ASP A 11 -10.59 -5.17 -5.63
N GLU A 12 -10.13 -6.04 -4.75
CA GLU A 12 -8.75 -6.52 -4.71
C GLU A 12 -8.41 -7.48 -5.89
N GLY A 13 -9.40 -8.11 -6.50
CA GLY A 13 -9.21 -9.16 -7.48
C GLY A 13 -9.49 -8.82 -8.93
N GLY A 14 -10.08 -7.64 -9.22
CA GLY A 14 -10.51 -7.22 -10.55
C GLY A 14 -9.59 -6.20 -11.23
N ASP A 15 -10.14 -5.50 -12.22
CA ASP A 15 -9.44 -4.39 -12.91
C ASP A 15 -9.12 -3.23 -11.96
N ASP A 16 -9.87 -3.11 -10.86
CA ASP A 16 -9.68 -2.11 -9.81
C ASP A 16 -8.32 -2.20 -9.11
N ARG A 17 -7.65 -3.36 -9.18
CA ARG A 17 -6.31 -3.52 -8.60
C ARG A 17 -5.29 -2.54 -9.21
N TYR A 18 -5.44 -2.18 -10.50
CA TYR A 18 -4.59 -1.18 -11.15
C TYR A 18 -4.80 0.20 -10.55
N LEU A 19 -6.05 0.57 -10.25
CA LEU A 19 -6.38 1.83 -9.58
C LEU A 19 -5.75 1.87 -8.18
N ARG A 20 -5.85 0.79 -7.43
CA ARG A 20 -5.23 0.69 -6.10
C ARG A 20 -3.72 0.81 -6.16
N LYS A 21 -3.07 0.14 -7.11
CA LYS A 21 -1.62 0.27 -7.35
C LYS A 21 -1.25 1.68 -7.79
N ALA A 22 -2.01 2.32 -8.66
CA ALA A 22 -1.77 3.69 -9.08
C ALA A 22 -1.85 4.68 -7.92
N MET A 23 -2.79 4.50 -7.01
CA MET A 23 -2.93 5.34 -5.81
C MET A 23 -1.81 5.09 -4.80
N PHE A 24 -1.32 3.87 -4.70
CA PHE A 24 -0.21 3.54 -3.79
C PHE A 24 1.15 4.00 -4.33
N TYR A 25 1.47 3.66 -5.60
CA TYR A 25 2.78 3.91 -6.21
C TYR A 25 2.87 5.24 -6.94
N GLY A 26 1.75 5.83 -7.31
CA GLY A 26 1.68 7.09 -8.03
C GLY A 26 1.86 8.32 -7.15
N TYR A 27 1.82 9.49 -7.77
CA TYR A 27 2.01 10.77 -7.07
C TYR A 27 1.02 10.95 -5.92
N GLY A 28 1.55 11.29 -4.75
CA GLY A 28 0.77 11.44 -3.51
C GLY A 28 0.52 10.14 -2.75
N GLY A 29 0.89 8.98 -3.31
CA GLY A 29 0.77 7.68 -2.64
C GLY A 29 1.98 7.34 -1.77
N PRO A 30 1.82 6.38 -0.83
CA PRO A 30 2.88 6.00 0.10
C PRO A 30 4.13 5.44 -0.56
N GLY A 31 4.00 4.79 -1.71
CA GLY A 31 5.10 4.18 -2.47
C GLY A 31 5.70 5.09 -3.55
N TRP A 32 5.28 6.36 -3.63
CA TRP A 32 5.79 7.31 -4.61
C TRP A 32 7.31 7.48 -4.51
N GLY A 33 7.98 7.33 -5.64
CA GLY A 33 9.45 7.42 -5.72
C GLY A 33 10.20 6.14 -5.32
N GLY A 34 9.49 5.11 -4.82
CA GLY A 34 10.09 3.81 -4.52
C GLY A 34 10.19 2.90 -5.74
N THR A 35 11.16 1.99 -5.70
CA THR A 35 11.37 0.97 -6.73
C THR A 35 10.90 -0.39 -6.22
N PHE A 36 9.97 -1.03 -6.96
CA PHE A 36 9.39 -2.31 -6.60
C PHE A 36 9.44 -3.25 -7.82
N ASN A 37 10.01 -4.42 -7.67
CA ASN A 37 10.28 -5.34 -8.79
C ASN A 37 11.01 -4.69 -9.97
N GLY A 38 11.85 -3.70 -9.69
CA GLY A 38 12.59 -2.95 -10.71
C GLY A 38 11.82 -1.81 -11.37
N TYR A 39 10.58 -1.53 -10.94
CA TYR A 39 9.73 -0.46 -11.50
C TYR A 39 9.56 0.68 -10.50
N ASN A 40 9.57 1.91 -11.03
CA ASN A 40 9.44 3.14 -10.27
C ASN A 40 8.62 4.14 -11.10
N ILE A 41 7.40 4.43 -10.66
CA ILE A 41 6.47 5.27 -11.43
C ILE A 41 6.99 6.70 -11.59
N LYS A 42 7.59 7.26 -10.55
CA LYS A 42 8.22 8.59 -10.63
C LYS A 42 9.32 8.64 -11.70
N SER A 43 10.17 7.62 -11.74
CA SER A 43 11.23 7.53 -12.74
C SER A 43 10.71 7.41 -14.17
N ILE A 44 9.57 6.73 -14.37
CA ILE A 44 8.92 6.67 -15.68
C ILE A 44 8.44 8.07 -16.09
N MET A 45 7.80 8.82 -15.20
CA MET A 45 7.34 10.18 -15.48
C MET A 45 8.53 11.11 -15.82
N GLU A 46 9.63 11.00 -15.08
CA GLU A 46 10.86 11.76 -15.35
C GLU A 46 11.46 11.42 -16.72
N LYS A 47 11.50 10.14 -17.08
CA LYS A 47 11.99 9.67 -18.38
C LYS A 47 11.26 10.31 -19.56
N TYR A 48 9.96 10.53 -19.43
CA TYR A 48 9.12 11.17 -20.44
C TYR A 48 9.07 12.70 -20.33
N GLY A 49 9.86 13.30 -19.42
CA GLY A 49 9.88 14.75 -19.23
C GLY A 49 8.66 15.33 -18.51
N CYS A 50 7.91 14.51 -17.78
CA CYS A 50 6.68 14.92 -17.07
C CYS A 50 6.89 15.17 -15.56
N SER A 51 8.11 15.38 -15.11
CA SER A 51 8.44 15.55 -13.69
C SER A 51 7.82 16.81 -13.05
N SER A 52 7.58 17.86 -13.83
CA SER A 52 6.92 19.08 -13.37
C SER A 52 5.38 19.00 -13.35
N GLU A 53 4.82 17.96 -13.93
CA GLU A 53 3.37 17.80 -14.14
C GLU A 53 2.81 16.55 -13.43
N THR A 54 3.53 16.04 -12.43
CA THR A 54 3.21 14.74 -11.80
C THR A 54 1.79 14.66 -11.25
N ARG A 55 1.29 15.77 -10.68
CA ARG A 55 -0.09 15.83 -10.16
C ARG A 55 -1.13 15.68 -11.27
N ALA A 56 -0.95 16.39 -12.37
CA ALA A 56 -1.85 16.28 -13.52
C ALA A 56 -1.75 14.89 -14.17
N MET A 57 -0.54 14.36 -14.29
CA MET A 57 -0.33 13.03 -14.87
C MET A 57 -0.91 11.93 -13.99
N GLN A 58 -0.89 12.07 -12.67
CA GLN A 58 -1.57 11.14 -11.76
C GLN A 58 -3.09 11.12 -12.02
N HIS A 59 -3.69 12.28 -12.21
CA HIS A 59 -5.10 12.38 -12.55
C HIS A 59 -5.43 11.67 -13.86
N TYR A 60 -4.66 11.93 -14.92
CA TYR A 60 -4.83 11.25 -16.20
C TYR A 60 -4.56 9.75 -16.13
N LEU A 61 -3.63 9.31 -15.28
CA LEU A 61 -3.37 7.89 -15.04
C LEU A 61 -4.61 7.20 -14.46
N VAL A 62 -5.22 7.77 -13.43
CA VAL A 62 -6.44 7.22 -12.82
C VAL A 62 -7.57 7.17 -13.85
N ASP A 63 -7.76 8.23 -14.62
CA ASP A 63 -8.78 8.27 -15.68
C ASP A 63 -8.54 7.19 -16.75
N TYR A 64 -7.32 7.02 -17.19
CA TYR A 64 -6.94 5.99 -18.16
C TYR A 64 -7.18 4.57 -17.64
N LEU A 65 -6.81 4.31 -16.40
CA LEU A 65 -7.00 2.99 -15.80
C LEU A 65 -8.48 2.65 -15.59
N TYR A 66 -9.31 3.67 -15.36
CA TYR A 66 -10.74 3.50 -15.14
C TYR A 66 -11.54 3.43 -16.45
N ASP A 67 -11.28 4.35 -17.39
CA ASP A 67 -12.05 4.53 -18.63
C ASP A 67 -11.33 4.02 -19.88
N GLY A 68 -10.13 3.45 -19.75
CA GLY A 68 -9.33 3.08 -20.90
C GLY A 68 -8.85 4.30 -21.70
N GLU A 69 -8.66 4.16 -23.00
CA GLU A 69 -8.13 5.24 -23.83
C GLU A 69 -9.07 6.47 -23.91
N SER A 70 -10.36 6.30 -23.65
CA SER A 70 -11.31 7.43 -23.54
C SER A 70 -11.00 8.37 -22.39
N GLY A 71 -10.28 7.89 -21.35
CA GLY A 71 -9.81 8.71 -20.22
C GLY A 71 -8.64 9.65 -20.55
N PHE A 72 -8.05 9.55 -21.74
CA PHE A 72 -6.88 10.38 -22.07
C PHE A 72 -7.18 11.86 -22.22
N GLY A 73 -8.38 12.27 -22.54
CA GLY A 73 -8.69 13.66 -22.82
C GLY A 73 -8.11 14.17 -24.15
N GLY A 74 -8.79 15.15 -24.76
CA GLY A 74 -8.47 15.62 -26.11
C GLY A 74 -7.18 16.42 -26.27
N SER A 75 -6.65 16.97 -25.18
CA SER A 75 -5.42 17.79 -25.18
C SER A 75 -4.14 17.05 -24.79
N LEU A 76 -4.25 15.77 -24.47
CA LEU A 76 -3.11 14.99 -24.00
C LEU A 76 -2.16 14.66 -25.18
N SER A 77 -0.88 14.94 -25.02
CA SER A 77 0.14 14.66 -26.06
C SER A 77 0.34 13.16 -26.29
N THR A 78 0.83 12.79 -27.46
CA THR A 78 1.18 11.41 -27.77
C THR A 78 2.25 10.87 -26.80
N THR A 79 3.23 11.69 -26.45
CA THR A 79 4.26 11.34 -25.45
C THR A 79 3.64 11.01 -24.11
N ALA A 80 2.73 11.83 -23.60
CA ALA A 80 2.03 11.58 -22.35
C ALA A 80 1.17 10.31 -22.42
N LYS A 81 0.46 10.08 -23.52
CA LYS A 81 -0.32 8.84 -23.73
C LYS A 81 0.57 7.59 -23.68
N ASN A 82 1.73 7.63 -24.34
CA ASN A 82 2.68 6.53 -24.34
C ASN A 82 3.26 6.28 -22.93
N MET A 83 3.54 7.35 -22.18
CA MET A 83 3.96 7.26 -20.78
C MET A 83 2.90 6.55 -19.92
N LEU A 84 1.64 6.93 -20.03
CA LEU A 84 0.55 6.31 -19.25
C LEU A 84 0.37 4.83 -19.59
N LYS A 85 0.55 4.45 -20.85
CA LYS A 85 0.55 3.04 -21.26
C LYS A 85 1.72 2.26 -20.67
N GLU A 86 2.91 2.84 -20.64
CA GLU A 86 4.08 2.23 -19.99
C GLU A 86 3.88 2.09 -18.48
N ILE A 87 3.32 3.10 -17.83
CA ILE A 87 3.00 3.04 -16.39
C ILE A 87 2.00 1.91 -16.10
N LYS A 88 0.95 1.77 -16.90
CA LYS A 88 0.01 0.65 -16.73
C LYS A 88 0.71 -0.70 -16.83
N ALA A 89 1.59 -0.89 -17.79
CA ALA A 89 2.36 -2.12 -17.95
C ALA A 89 3.29 -2.37 -16.76
N ALA A 90 3.90 -1.32 -16.21
CA ALA A 90 4.73 -1.42 -15.01
C ALA A 90 3.88 -1.80 -13.78
N LEU A 91 2.72 -1.18 -13.58
CA LEU A 91 1.82 -1.48 -12.47
C LEU A 91 1.40 -2.95 -12.46
N ALA A 92 1.20 -3.56 -13.63
CA ALA A 92 0.87 -4.99 -13.73
C ALA A 92 1.94 -5.90 -13.09
N LYS A 93 3.19 -5.46 -13.08
CA LYS A 93 4.36 -6.20 -12.57
C LYS A 93 4.79 -5.78 -11.17
N MET A 94 4.24 -4.70 -10.66
CA MET A 94 4.51 -4.24 -9.30
C MET A 94 3.63 -5.02 -8.30
N PRO A 95 4.13 -5.27 -7.07
CA PRO A 95 3.37 -6.03 -6.08
C PRO A 95 2.09 -5.30 -5.66
N ASP A 96 1.07 -6.06 -5.27
CA ASP A 96 -0.14 -5.47 -4.69
C ASP A 96 0.21 -4.70 -3.40
N PRO A 97 -0.48 -3.58 -3.11
CA PRO A 97 -0.29 -2.85 -1.87
C PRO A 97 -0.51 -3.74 -0.65
N THR A 98 0.20 -3.42 0.42
CA THR A 98 0.26 -4.26 1.61
C THR A 98 -1.07 -4.38 2.33
N THR A 99 -1.37 -5.57 2.83
CA THR A 99 -2.45 -5.82 3.78
C THR A 99 -1.93 -6.65 4.94
N MET A 100 -2.52 -6.45 6.13
CA MET A 100 -2.14 -7.16 7.35
C MET A 100 -3.37 -7.86 7.92
N GLU A 101 -3.25 -9.14 8.19
CA GLU A 101 -4.27 -9.89 8.95
C GLU A 101 -3.73 -10.23 10.34
N LEU A 102 -4.61 -10.21 11.30
CA LEU A 102 -4.33 -10.51 12.69
C LEU A 102 -5.20 -11.69 13.15
N THR A 103 -4.54 -12.72 13.68
CA THR A 103 -5.24 -13.81 14.36
C THR A 103 -5.65 -13.38 15.77
N PRO A 104 -6.91 -13.58 16.21
CA PRO A 104 -7.37 -13.10 17.52
C PRO A 104 -6.71 -13.78 18.70
N GLY A 105 -6.61 -13.08 19.82
CA GLY A 105 -6.21 -13.57 21.13
C GLY A 105 -4.77 -13.28 21.52
N LEU A 106 -4.49 -13.25 22.82
CA LEU A 106 -3.16 -13.23 23.40
C LEU A 106 -2.87 -14.60 24.03
N SER A 107 -1.63 -15.04 23.94
CA SER A 107 -1.17 -16.28 24.59
C SER A 107 0.07 -16.04 25.43
N ALA A 108 0.32 -16.94 26.40
CA ALA A 108 1.53 -16.91 27.17
C ALA A 108 2.74 -17.32 26.31
N SER A 109 3.89 -16.75 26.59
CA SER A 109 5.16 -17.08 25.96
C SER A 109 6.27 -17.23 27.01
N ALA A 110 7.44 -17.69 26.59
CA ALA A 110 8.62 -17.77 27.44
C ALA A 110 9.06 -16.40 27.99
N ASN A 111 8.75 -15.31 27.29
CA ASN A 111 9.12 -13.95 27.66
C ASN A 111 7.96 -13.17 28.30
N GLY A 112 6.87 -13.82 28.67
CA GLY A 112 5.69 -13.21 29.30
C GLY A 112 4.44 -13.43 28.48
N ASN A 113 4.22 -12.65 27.42
CA ASN A 113 3.05 -12.76 26.54
C ASN A 113 3.44 -12.58 25.09
N GLN A 114 2.68 -13.20 24.21
CA GLN A 114 2.81 -12.99 22.78
C GLN A 114 1.50 -12.52 22.17
N SER A 115 1.61 -11.70 21.12
CA SER A 115 0.48 -11.28 20.31
C SER A 115 -0.07 -12.45 19.49
N PRO A 116 -1.28 -12.30 18.92
CA PRO A 116 -1.68 -13.12 17.79
C PRO A 116 -0.66 -13.06 16.66
N THR A 117 -0.73 -14.03 15.75
CA THR A 117 0.09 -14.04 14.55
C THR A 117 -0.42 -13.00 13.56
N PHE A 118 0.48 -12.15 13.12
CA PHE A 118 0.26 -11.27 11.98
C PHE A 118 0.61 -12.03 10.71
N THR A 119 -0.32 -12.06 9.76
CA THR A 119 -0.08 -12.56 8.41
C THR A 119 -0.02 -11.36 7.47
N TRP A 120 1.15 -11.09 6.93
CA TRP A 120 1.31 -9.97 6.00
C TRP A 120 1.15 -10.45 4.56
N LYS A 121 0.01 -10.13 3.97
CA LYS A 121 -0.33 -10.49 2.60
C LYS A 121 0.26 -9.46 1.65
N ALA A 122 1.45 -9.72 1.15
CA ALA A 122 2.12 -8.92 0.15
C ALA A 122 3.07 -9.79 -0.66
N ASN A 123 3.49 -9.31 -1.82
CA ASN A 123 4.52 -9.98 -2.62
C ASN A 123 5.87 -9.94 -1.87
N ALA A 124 6.70 -10.98 -2.03
CA ALA A 124 8.01 -11.08 -1.39
C ALA A 124 9.01 -9.97 -1.79
N ALA A 125 8.78 -9.28 -2.91
CA ALA A 125 9.55 -8.09 -3.28
C ALA A 125 9.27 -6.88 -2.38
N PHE A 126 8.17 -6.92 -1.62
CA PHE A 126 7.78 -5.85 -0.72
C PHE A 126 8.44 -6.09 0.65
N VAL A 127 9.33 -5.20 1.05
CA VAL A 127 10.02 -5.29 2.36
C VAL A 127 9.68 -4.06 3.17
N ILE A 128 9.19 -4.26 4.40
CA ILE A 128 8.95 -3.16 5.34
C ILE A 128 9.90 -3.24 6.52
N THR A 129 10.14 -2.09 7.12
CA THR A 129 10.80 -1.96 8.41
C THR A 129 9.75 -1.66 9.46
N ILE A 130 9.60 -2.57 10.42
CA ILE A 130 8.68 -2.42 11.55
C ILE A 130 9.47 -1.83 12.72
N HIS A 131 8.93 -0.78 13.31
CA HIS A 131 9.51 -0.10 14.47
C HIS A 131 8.81 -0.59 15.74
N LEU A 132 9.56 -1.21 16.64
CA LEU A 132 9.04 -1.75 17.89
C LEU A 132 9.37 -0.85 19.07
N GLU A 133 8.43 -0.77 20.01
CA GLU A 133 8.70 -0.12 21.29
C GLU A 133 9.75 -0.90 22.11
N ASN A 134 10.39 -0.19 23.04
CA ASN A 134 11.36 -0.81 23.95
C ASN A 134 10.69 -1.93 24.79
N GLY A 135 11.34 -3.07 24.88
CA GLY A 135 10.83 -4.24 25.58
C GLY A 135 9.89 -5.14 24.78
N VAL A 136 9.64 -4.80 23.53
CA VAL A 136 8.89 -5.65 22.58
C VAL A 136 9.86 -6.25 21.59
N SER A 137 9.73 -7.55 21.33
CA SER A 137 10.45 -8.25 20.26
C SER A 137 9.51 -8.80 19.21
N LEU A 138 9.99 -8.92 17.98
CA LEU A 138 9.28 -9.54 16.87
C LEU A 138 9.91 -10.91 16.61
N VAL A 139 9.08 -11.94 16.62
CA VAL A 139 9.45 -13.30 16.24
C VAL A 139 8.88 -13.58 14.85
N ASN A 140 9.76 -13.70 13.86
CA ASN A 140 9.35 -14.07 12.50
C ASN A 140 9.17 -15.59 12.45
N GLU A 141 7.92 -16.02 12.35
CA GLU A 141 7.57 -17.44 12.35
C GLU A 141 7.99 -18.16 11.08
N THR A 142 8.10 -17.42 9.97
CA THR A 142 8.53 -17.96 8.68
C THR A 142 10.03 -18.22 8.65
N THR A 143 10.84 -17.32 9.18
CA THR A 143 12.31 -17.42 9.16
C THR A 143 12.91 -17.99 10.45
N GLY A 144 12.14 -18.02 11.53
CA GLY A 144 12.60 -18.39 12.87
C GLY A 144 13.49 -17.34 13.56
N LYS A 145 13.63 -16.14 12.98
CA LYS A 145 14.46 -15.07 13.54
C LYS A 145 13.67 -14.20 14.50
N THR A 146 14.35 -13.74 15.55
CA THR A 146 13.81 -12.78 16.52
C THR A 146 14.61 -11.48 16.44
N GLY A 147 13.91 -10.34 16.53
CA GLY A 147 14.55 -9.02 16.48
C GLY A 147 13.86 -8.02 17.41
N THR A 148 14.56 -6.94 17.71
CA THR A 148 14.09 -5.80 18.51
C THR A 148 14.38 -4.49 17.78
N GLY A 149 13.75 -3.40 18.19
CA GLY A 149 13.92 -2.10 17.57
C GLY A 149 13.35 -2.06 16.15
N ASN A 150 14.20 -1.94 15.15
CA ASN A 150 13.81 -1.90 13.74
C ASN A 150 14.02 -3.29 13.12
N VAL A 151 12.94 -3.91 12.68
CA VAL A 151 12.96 -5.27 12.13
C VAL A 151 12.37 -5.27 10.73
N SER A 152 13.09 -5.83 9.77
CA SER A 152 12.62 -6.00 8.40
C SER A 152 11.77 -7.25 8.25
N VAL A 153 10.63 -7.13 7.58
CA VAL A 153 9.73 -8.24 7.25
C VAL A 153 9.43 -8.19 5.77
N LYS A 154 9.48 -9.34 5.11
CA LYS A 154 9.14 -9.48 3.69
C LYS A 154 7.68 -9.86 3.50
N GLY A 155 7.10 -9.47 2.39
CA GLY A 155 5.76 -9.89 2.02
C GLY A 155 5.58 -11.40 2.05
N GLY A 156 4.46 -11.85 2.58
CA GLY A 156 4.14 -13.27 2.79
C GLY A 156 4.66 -13.86 4.09
N GLU A 157 5.52 -13.17 4.81
CA GLU A 157 6.02 -13.65 6.10
C GLU A 157 4.99 -13.47 7.21
N LYS A 158 5.00 -14.43 8.16
CA LYS A 158 4.17 -14.40 9.37
C LYS A 158 5.04 -14.07 10.56
N PHE A 159 4.52 -13.29 11.47
CA PHE A 159 5.24 -12.95 12.70
C PHE A 159 4.29 -12.70 13.86
N HIS A 160 4.80 -12.75 15.06
CA HIS A 160 4.11 -12.28 16.26
C HIS A 160 5.05 -11.42 17.11
N LEU A 161 4.47 -10.70 18.05
CA LEU A 161 5.20 -9.86 18.99
C LEU A 161 5.25 -10.56 20.34
N GLU A 162 6.38 -10.44 21.03
CA GLU A 162 6.52 -10.87 22.42
C GLU A 162 6.93 -9.70 23.30
N ALA A 163 6.36 -9.64 24.51
CA ALA A 163 6.68 -8.62 25.49
C ALA A 163 6.69 -9.20 26.90
N THR A 164 7.54 -8.63 27.77
CA THR A 164 7.51 -8.92 29.19
C THR A 164 6.19 -8.48 29.82
N THR A 165 5.89 -8.95 31.02
CA THR A 165 4.66 -8.58 31.74
C THR A 165 4.52 -7.07 31.92
N GLN A 166 5.64 -6.34 32.05
CA GLN A 166 5.67 -4.88 32.20
C GLN A 166 5.17 -4.14 30.93
N ASN A 167 5.35 -4.75 29.77
CA ASN A 167 4.99 -4.18 28.47
C ASN A 167 3.71 -4.80 27.87
N ILE A 168 2.96 -5.57 28.66
CA ILE A 168 1.75 -6.25 28.17
C ILE A 168 0.69 -5.26 27.63
N GLY A 169 0.69 -4.03 28.13
CA GLY A 169 -0.19 -2.98 27.65
C GLY A 169 0.04 -2.64 26.17
N SER A 170 1.28 -2.77 25.69
CA SER A 170 1.62 -2.57 24.27
C SER A 170 1.01 -3.63 23.35
N LEU A 171 0.66 -4.80 23.90
CA LEU A 171 0.05 -5.90 23.15
C LEU A 171 -1.48 -5.94 23.27
N LYS A 172 -2.07 -5.13 24.19
CA LYS A 172 -3.51 -5.09 24.41
C LYS A 172 -4.13 -3.95 23.62
N GLY A 173 -4.96 -4.28 22.64
CA GLY A 173 -5.78 -3.31 21.91
C GLY A 173 -5.03 -2.50 20.84
N LYS A 174 -3.83 -2.00 21.14
CA LYS A 174 -2.91 -1.43 20.16
C LYS A 174 -1.60 -2.18 20.22
N TYR A 175 -1.22 -2.76 19.11
CA TYR A 175 0.13 -3.30 18.98
C TYR A 175 1.08 -2.14 18.64
N ALA A 176 2.14 -1.98 19.43
CA ALA A 176 3.10 -0.90 19.31
C ALA A 176 4.02 -1.11 18.10
N ILE A 177 3.45 -1.09 16.92
CA ILE A 177 4.17 -1.23 15.66
C ILE A 177 3.83 -0.07 14.73
N THR A 178 4.88 0.47 14.13
CA THR A 178 4.78 1.39 13.00
C THR A 178 5.67 0.88 11.89
N SER A 179 5.46 1.30 10.65
CA SER A 179 6.30 0.90 9.53
C SER A 179 6.56 2.06 8.60
N ASN A 180 7.54 1.88 7.70
CA ASN A 180 7.86 2.85 6.66
C ASN A 180 6.79 2.92 5.56
N TYR A 181 5.88 1.94 5.48
CA TYR A 181 4.71 1.96 4.60
C TYR A 181 3.45 1.62 5.41
N PRO A 182 2.26 2.06 4.96
CA PRO A 182 1.01 1.62 5.57
C PRO A 182 0.87 0.09 5.49
N LEU A 183 0.47 -0.54 6.58
CA LEU A 183 0.27 -1.99 6.64
C LEU A 183 -1.06 -2.41 6.01
N ASN A 184 -2.06 -1.53 6.04
CA ASN A 184 -3.37 -1.76 5.43
C ASN A 184 -3.72 -0.57 4.52
N PHE A 185 -3.42 -0.71 3.25
CA PHE A 185 -3.76 0.31 2.25
C PHE A 185 -5.03 -0.09 1.50
N HIS A 186 -5.99 0.82 1.45
CA HIS A 186 -7.25 0.67 0.73
C HIS A 186 -7.40 1.76 -0.32
N ALA A 187 -8.20 1.50 -1.34
CA ALA A 187 -8.58 2.48 -2.33
C ALA A 187 -10.10 2.52 -2.48
N MET A 188 -10.65 3.70 -2.65
CA MET A 188 -12.08 3.92 -2.83
C MET A 188 -12.34 4.78 -4.05
N LEU A 189 -13.49 4.55 -4.66
CA LEU A 189 -14.04 5.38 -5.72
C LEU A 189 -15.24 6.15 -5.17
N LEU A 190 -15.17 7.47 -5.20
CA LEU A 190 -16.29 8.33 -4.89
C LEU A 190 -17.05 8.62 -6.18
N LYS A 191 -18.25 8.08 -6.28
CA LYS A 191 -19.10 8.28 -7.44
C LYS A 191 -19.88 9.59 -7.33
N LEU A 192 -19.79 10.41 -8.36
CA LEU A 192 -20.45 11.70 -8.46
C LEU A 192 -21.63 11.61 -9.43
N ALA A 193 -22.75 12.25 -9.07
CA ALA A 193 -24.00 12.16 -9.87
C ALA A 193 -23.88 12.80 -11.25
N ASN A 194 -23.17 13.95 -11.37
CA ASN A 194 -23.13 14.77 -12.56
C ASN A 194 -21.70 15.17 -12.94
N SER A 195 -20.70 14.40 -12.54
CA SER A 195 -19.30 14.73 -12.73
C SER A 195 -18.46 13.47 -12.79
N GLN A 196 -17.19 13.62 -13.10
CA GLN A 196 -16.23 12.54 -13.09
C GLN A 196 -16.07 11.94 -11.70
N ASP A 197 -16.00 10.63 -11.60
CA ASP A 197 -15.75 9.93 -10.36
C ASP A 197 -14.34 10.24 -9.83
N ILE A 198 -14.18 10.26 -8.53
CA ILE A 198 -12.91 10.57 -7.87
C ILE A 198 -12.41 9.34 -7.13
N GLY A 199 -11.20 8.91 -7.48
CA GLY A 199 -10.49 7.85 -6.76
C GLY A 199 -9.54 8.42 -5.71
N PHE A 200 -9.44 7.78 -4.57
CA PHE A 200 -8.47 8.10 -3.52
C PHE A 200 -8.05 6.87 -2.73
N GLY A 201 -6.84 6.91 -2.21
CA GLY A 201 -6.31 5.91 -1.31
C GLY A 201 -6.39 6.35 0.15
N TYR A 202 -6.52 5.39 1.04
CA TYR A 202 -6.43 5.58 2.48
C TYR A 202 -5.86 4.31 3.12
N TYR A 203 -5.50 4.42 4.39
CA TYR A 203 -5.06 3.26 5.16
C TYR A 203 -5.78 3.22 6.50
N THR A 204 -5.96 2.00 7.00
CA THR A 204 -6.54 1.75 8.32
C THR A 204 -5.45 1.40 9.32
N ASP A 205 -5.65 1.81 10.56
CA ASP A 205 -4.79 1.45 11.70
C ASP A 205 -4.98 -0.02 12.09
#